data_9771779f5aca107efccc002e74909c63
#
_entry.id   9771779f5aca107efccc002e74909c63
#
_cell.length_a   1.000
_cell.length_b   1.000
_cell.length_c   1.000
_cell.angle_alpha   90.00
_cell.angle_beta   90.00
_cell.angle_gamma   90.00
#
_symmetry.space_group_name_H-M   'P 1'
#
loop_
_entity.id
_entity.type
_entity.pdbx_description
1 polymer ?
#
loop_
_entity_poly.entity_id
_entity_poly.type
_entity_poly.pdbx_seq_one_letter_code
_entity_poly.pdbx_strand_id
1 'polypeptide(L)'
;MLRKLRRGEIDLLYVSPERVFSSGFLSTMRALPAPGVTLVCIDEAHCVSQWSHNFRPAFMRLRQVLRREWSDARVLALTATATERTAQDVCDSLGITRSDSGMLRVSSSARANINLTVSYASCVPEERVAELVKLLKESPRFAKRSTIGTPLTRGAT
;
A
#
# COMPACT_ATOMS: atom_id res chain seq x y z
N MET A 1 -22.29 4.99 -7.75
CA MET A 1 -20.92 4.83 -8.22
C MET A 1 -20.86 4.28 -9.64
N LEU A 2 -21.37 3.08 -9.95
CA LEU A 2 -21.29 2.47 -11.30
C LEU A 2 -21.86 3.31 -12.44
N ARG A 3 -22.95 4.07 -12.19
CA ARG A 3 -23.51 4.98 -13.21
C ARG A 3 -22.57 6.13 -13.56
N LYS A 4 -21.88 6.70 -12.56
CA LYS A 4 -20.88 7.76 -12.78
C LYS A 4 -19.66 7.23 -13.56
N LEU A 5 -19.19 6.02 -13.25
CA LEU A 5 -18.15 5.36 -14.02
C LEU A 5 -18.52 5.25 -15.50
N ARG A 6 -19.71 4.72 -15.82
CA ARG A 6 -20.17 4.57 -17.20
C ARG A 6 -20.34 5.88 -17.96
N ARG A 7 -20.48 6.99 -17.25
CA ARG A 7 -20.55 8.34 -17.83
C ARG A 7 -19.21 9.02 -17.97
N GLY A 8 -18.12 8.38 -17.50
CA GLY A 8 -16.79 8.99 -17.49
C GLY A 8 -16.64 10.15 -16.49
N GLU A 9 -17.47 10.18 -15.46
CA GLU A 9 -17.46 11.23 -14.43
C GLU A 9 -16.46 10.93 -13.28
N ILE A 10 -15.65 9.90 -13.40
CA ILE A 10 -14.69 9.46 -12.36
C ILE A 10 -13.30 9.34 -12.97
N ASP A 11 -12.40 10.19 -12.54
CA ASP A 11 -11.01 10.21 -13.00
C ASP A 11 -10.13 9.23 -12.22
N LEU A 12 -10.45 8.96 -10.95
CA LEU A 12 -9.67 8.09 -10.08
C LEU A 12 -10.57 7.14 -9.30
N LEU A 13 -10.27 5.84 -9.39
CA LEU A 13 -11.00 4.79 -8.68
C LEU A 13 -10.06 3.93 -7.83
N TYR A 14 -10.32 3.89 -6.54
CA TYR A 14 -9.68 2.93 -5.63
C TYR A 14 -10.50 1.65 -5.55
N VAL A 15 -9.83 0.51 -5.73
CA VAL A 15 -10.48 -0.80 -5.75
C VAL A 15 -9.56 -1.86 -5.16
N SER A 16 -10.12 -2.80 -4.40
CA SER A 16 -9.32 -3.93 -3.93
C SER A 16 -9.10 -4.96 -5.05
N PRO A 17 -8.00 -5.73 -5.01
CA PRO A 17 -7.73 -6.76 -6.01
C PRO A 17 -8.89 -7.76 -6.13
N GLU A 18 -9.49 -8.16 -5.03
CA GLU A 18 -10.61 -9.10 -5.00
C GLU A 18 -11.83 -8.56 -5.76
N ARG A 19 -12.08 -7.26 -5.64
CA ARG A 19 -13.18 -6.59 -6.35
C ARG A 19 -12.96 -6.54 -7.85
N VAL A 20 -11.71 -6.40 -8.28
CA VAL A 20 -11.36 -6.38 -9.72
C VAL A 20 -11.85 -7.63 -10.43
N PHE A 21 -11.82 -8.80 -9.77
CA PHE A 21 -12.21 -10.08 -10.37
C PHE A 21 -13.71 -10.33 -10.37
N SER A 22 -14.52 -9.45 -9.83
CA SER A 22 -15.97 -9.62 -9.91
C SER A 22 -16.48 -9.36 -11.32
N SER A 23 -17.33 -10.26 -11.83
CA SER A 23 -17.87 -10.17 -13.19
C SER A 23 -18.59 -8.84 -13.47
N GLY A 24 -19.33 -8.33 -12.48
CA GLY A 24 -20.02 -7.04 -12.58
C GLY A 24 -19.07 -5.86 -12.65
N PHE A 25 -17.90 -5.92 -12.01
CA PHE A 25 -16.88 -4.88 -12.09
C PHE A 25 -16.25 -4.86 -13.48
N LEU A 26 -15.73 -5.98 -13.96
CA LEU A 26 -15.10 -6.06 -15.27
C LEU A 26 -16.05 -5.67 -16.40
N SER A 27 -17.32 -6.10 -16.35
CA SER A 27 -18.30 -5.69 -17.35
C SER A 27 -18.54 -4.17 -17.35
N THR A 28 -18.50 -3.55 -16.16
CA THR A 28 -18.61 -2.09 -16.06
C THR A 28 -17.37 -1.40 -16.63
N MET A 29 -16.18 -1.93 -16.37
CA MET A 29 -14.93 -1.35 -16.87
C MET A 29 -14.81 -1.45 -18.38
N ARG A 30 -15.31 -2.52 -19.01
CA ARG A 30 -15.39 -2.66 -20.48
C ARG A 30 -16.35 -1.67 -21.12
N ALA A 31 -17.34 -1.20 -20.38
CA ALA A 31 -18.35 -0.23 -20.85
C ALA A 31 -17.95 1.23 -20.59
N LEU A 32 -16.71 1.49 -20.19
CA LEU A 32 -16.21 2.85 -20.02
C LEU A 32 -16.11 3.57 -21.37
N PRO A 33 -16.41 4.89 -21.42
CA PRO A 33 -16.12 5.68 -22.61
C PRO A 33 -14.61 5.78 -22.85
N ALA A 34 -14.24 6.00 -24.11
CA ALA A 34 -12.83 6.23 -24.44
C ALA A 34 -12.27 7.45 -23.66
N PRO A 35 -11.01 7.42 -23.22
CA PRO A 35 -9.99 6.40 -23.50
C PRO A 35 -10.03 5.17 -22.58
N GLY A 36 -11.02 5.02 -21.72
CA GLY A 36 -11.12 3.91 -20.77
C GLY A 36 -10.10 4.03 -19.62
N VAL A 37 -9.51 2.91 -19.21
CA VAL A 37 -8.47 2.88 -18.18
C VAL A 37 -7.12 3.17 -18.81
N THR A 38 -6.48 4.27 -18.46
CA THR A 38 -5.17 4.70 -18.99
C THR A 38 -4.00 4.39 -18.08
N LEU A 39 -4.26 4.28 -16.78
CA LEU A 39 -3.26 3.97 -15.76
C LEU A 39 -3.83 2.98 -14.74
N VAL A 40 -3.06 1.96 -14.40
CA VAL A 40 -3.32 1.07 -13.28
C VAL A 40 -2.17 1.19 -12.29
N CYS A 41 -2.46 1.74 -11.11
CA CYS A 41 -1.51 1.82 -10.02
C CYS A 41 -1.77 0.68 -9.04
N ILE A 42 -0.75 -0.13 -8.78
CA ILE A 42 -0.80 -1.27 -7.86
C ILE A 42 0.03 -0.91 -6.64
N ASP A 43 -0.65 -0.55 -5.57
CA ASP A 43 -0.01 -0.33 -4.28
C ASP A 43 0.27 -1.66 -3.58
N GLU A 44 1.26 -1.68 -2.67
CA GLU A 44 1.74 -2.88 -2.00
C GLU A 44 2.07 -4.02 -2.99
N ALA A 45 2.69 -3.66 -4.11
CA ALA A 45 2.98 -4.59 -5.21
C ALA A 45 3.82 -5.81 -4.78
N HIS A 46 4.53 -5.73 -3.65
CA HIS A 46 5.22 -6.88 -3.07
C HIS A 46 4.30 -8.07 -2.77
N CYS A 47 2.98 -7.82 -2.58
CA CYS A 47 1.99 -8.87 -2.36
C CYS A 47 1.80 -9.80 -3.59
N VAL A 48 2.29 -9.41 -4.76
CA VAL A 48 2.30 -10.27 -5.96
C VAL A 48 3.33 -11.39 -5.82
N SER A 49 4.45 -11.12 -5.14
CA SER A 49 5.57 -12.03 -5.04
C SER A 49 5.34 -13.13 -4.02
N GLN A 50 5.59 -14.38 -4.41
CA GLN A 50 5.57 -15.53 -3.50
C GLN A 50 6.69 -15.47 -2.44
N TRP A 51 7.70 -14.65 -2.68
CA TRP A 51 8.81 -14.42 -1.75
C TRP A 51 8.50 -13.33 -0.72
N SER A 52 7.31 -12.75 -0.78
CA SER A 52 6.86 -11.76 0.19
C SER A 52 6.13 -12.43 1.36
N HIS A 53 6.36 -11.94 2.58
CA HIS A 53 5.61 -12.37 3.76
C HIS A 53 4.11 -12.06 3.67
N ASN A 54 3.72 -11.14 2.79
CA ASN A 54 2.35 -10.67 2.58
C ASN A 54 1.77 -11.13 1.24
N PHE A 55 2.22 -12.28 0.73
CA PHE A 55 1.69 -12.84 -0.50
C PHE A 55 0.17 -12.99 -0.49
N ARG A 56 -0.48 -12.49 -1.55
CA ARG A 56 -1.93 -12.58 -1.71
C ARG A 56 -2.28 -13.16 -3.08
N PRO A 57 -2.96 -14.32 -3.16
CA PRO A 57 -3.31 -14.98 -4.42
C PRO A 57 -4.10 -14.10 -5.38
N ALA A 58 -4.91 -13.16 -4.87
CA ALA A 58 -5.64 -12.21 -5.70
C ALA A 58 -4.71 -11.35 -6.56
N PHE A 59 -3.56 -10.95 -6.04
CA PHE A 59 -2.61 -10.13 -6.79
C PHE A 59 -1.99 -10.89 -7.98
N MET A 60 -1.74 -12.19 -7.88
CA MET A 60 -1.23 -12.98 -9.01
C MET A 60 -2.15 -12.96 -10.22
N ARG A 61 -3.44 -12.90 -9.99
CA ARG A 61 -4.44 -12.87 -11.08
C ARG A 61 -4.49 -11.53 -11.80
N LEU A 62 -3.93 -10.46 -11.20
CA LEU A 62 -3.95 -9.11 -11.80
C LEU A 62 -3.29 -9.10 -13.17
N ARG A 63 -2.20 -9.84 -13.38
CA ARG A 63 -1.54 -9.93 -14.69
C ARG A 63 -2.51 -10.34 -15.82
N GLN A 64 -3.39 -11.30 -15.54
CA GLN A 64 -4.36 -11.75 -16.56
C GLN A 64 -5.35 -10.64 -16.90
N VAL A 65 -5.82 -9.89 -15.89
CA VAL A 65 -6.72 -8.76 -16.10
C VAL A 65 -6.01 -7.64 -16.84
N LEU A 66 -4.80 -7.28 -16.44
CA LEU A 66 -4.00 -6.25 -17.11
C LEU A 66 -3.86 -6.57 -18.61
N ARG A 67 -3.49 -7.80 -18.96
CA ARG A 67 -3.30 -8.19 -20.34
C ARG A 67 -4.59 -8.29 -21.15
N ARG A 68 -5.70 -8.72 -20.54
CA ARG A 68 -6.95 -8.98 -21.26
C ARG A 68 -7.85 -7.78 -21.34
N GLU A 69 -7.89 -6.99 -20.28
CA GLU A 69 -8.88 -5.94 -20.12
C GLU A 69 -8.27 -4.54 -20.26
N TRP A 70 -6.98 -4.39 -19.97
CA TRP A 70 -6.30 -3.09 -19.90
C TRP A 70 -4.91 -3.14 -20.54
N SER A 71 -4.82 -3.79 -21.71
CA SER A 71 -3.53 -3.97 -22.44
C SER A 71 -2.85 -2.65 -22.78
N ASP A 72 -3.62 -1.60 -23.01
CA ASP A 72 -3.14 -0.28 -23.39
C ASP A 72 -2.88 0.64 -22.19
N ALA A 73 -3.29 0.21 -20.99
CA ALA A 73 -3.04 0.97 -19.76
C ALA A 73 -1.58 0.88 -19.34
N ARG A 74 -1.03 1.98 -18.88
CA ARG A 74 0.26 1.99 -18.20
C ARG A 74 0.13 1.36 -16.82
N VAL A 75 1.11 0.56 -16.43
CA VAL A 75 1.13 -0.09 -15.12
C VAL A 75 2.20 0.55 -14.27
N LEU A 76 1.80 1.01 -13.08
CA LEU A 76 2.68 1.53 -12.04
C LEU A 76 2.58 0.61 -10.81
N ALA A 77 3.70 0.04 -10.40
CA ALA A 77 3.78 -0.79 -9.19
C ALA A 77 4.53 -0.03 -8.09
N LEU A 78 3.92 0.08 -6.92
CA LEU A 78 4.46 0.77 -5.76
C LEU A 78 4.65 -0.22 -4.60
N THR A 79 5.76 -0.11 -3.89
CA THR A 79 5.99 -0.84 -2.66
C THR A 79 7.03 -0.12 -1.79
N ALA A 80 6.80 -0.10 -0.48
CA ALA A 80 7.77 0.43 0.48
C ALA A 80 8.88 -0.58 0.81
N THR A 81 8.62 -1.88 0.58
CA THR A 81 9.51 -2.96 1.00
C THR A 81 9.69 -3.96 -0.12
N ALA A 82 10.82 -3.89 -0.81
CA ALA A 82 11.17 -4.89 -1.81
C ALA A 82 12.68 -5.16 -1.80
N THR A 83 13.03 -6.43 -1.70
CA THR A 83 14.38 -6.89 -2.05
C THR A 83 14.52 -6.88 -3.58
N GLU A 84 15.75 -6.99 -4.09
CA GLU A 84 16.00 -7.12 -5.52
C GLU A 84 15.21 -8.28 -6.14
N ARG A 85 15.19 -9.41 -5.47
CA ARG A 85 14.45 -10.61 -5.90
C ARG A 85 12.95 -10.35 -5.93
N THR A 86 12.41 -9.70 -4.90
CA THR A 86 10.99 -9.33 -4.86
C THR A 86 10.64 -8.36 -5.98
N ALA A 87 11.50 -7.38 -6.24
CA ALA A 87 11.27 -6.40 -7.32
C ALA A 87 11.26 -7.08 -8.70
N GLN A 88 12.18 -8.02 -8.95
CA GLN A 88 12.21 -8.79 -10.18
C GLN A 88 10.93 -9.61 -10.34
N ASP A 89 10.52 -10.34 -9.31
CA ASP A 89 9.31 -11.17 -9.32
C ASP A 89 8.03 -10.35 -9.54
N VAL A 90 7.96 -9.14 -8.97
CA VAL A 90 6.86 -8.19 -9.22
C VAL A 90 6.82 -7.77 -10.69
N CYS A 91 7.96 -7.39 -11.28
CA CYS A 91 8.04 -7.02 -12.69
C CYS A 91 7.58 -8.16 -13.59
N ASP A 92 8.11 -9.36 -13.36
CA ASP A 92 7.77 -10.55 -14.13
C ASP A 92 6.29 -10.91 -13.99
N SER A 93 5.77 -10.86 -12.75
CA SER A 93 4.38 -11.19 -12.47
C SER A 93 3.38 -10.19 -13.04
N LEU A 94 3.72 -8.92 -13.14
CA LEU A 94 2.86 -7.88 -13.70
C LEU A 94 3.10 -7.63 -15.19
N GLY A 95 4.16 -8.19 -15.76
CA GLY A 95 4.56 -7.98 -17.15
C GLY A 95 5.16 -6.59 -17.38
N ILE A 96 5.80 -6.02 -16.35
CA ILE A 96 6.50 -4.73 -16.44
C ILE A 96 7.90 -5.00 -16.98
N THR A 97 8.25 -4.37 -18.11
CA THR A 97 9.62 -4.44 -18.63
C THR A 97 10.53 -3.63 -17.71
N ARG A 98 11.51 -4.31 -17.16
CA ARG A 98 12.49 -3.68 -16.31
C ARG A 98 13.50 -2.90 -17.16
N SER A 99 13.57 -1.59 -16.94
CA SER A 99 14.59 -0.73 -17.49
C SER A 99 15.09 0.21 -16.39
N ASP A 100 16.34 0.66 -16.49
CA ASP A 100 16.91 1.57 -15.49
C ASP A 100 16.13 2.89 -15.38
N SER A 101 15.53 3.33 -16.47
CA SER A 101 14.66 4.51 -16.49
C SER A 101 13.25 4.28 -15.96
N GLY A 102 12.81 3.01 -15.85
CA GLY A 102 11.47 2.65 -15.39
C GLY A 102 11.38 2.30 -13.91
N MET A 103 12.53 2.22 -13.20
CA MET A 103 12.56 1.86 -11.79
C MET A 103 13.14 2.98 -10.93
N LEU A 104 12.29 3.57 -10.08
CA LEU A 104 12.74 4.52 -9.08
C LEU A 104 13.01 3.77 -7.76
N ARG A 105 14.24 3.86 -7.30
CA ARG A 105 14.65 3.36 -5.98
C ARG A 105 15.08 4.52 -5.11
N VAL A 106 14.56 4.58 -3.90
CA VAL A 106 15.12 5.45 -2.87
C VAL A 106 16.39 4.78 -2.37
N SER A 107 17.52 5.41 -2.59
CA SER A 107 18.86 4.86 -2.34
C SER A 107 19.18 4.60 -0.87
N SER A 108 18.43 5.19 0.06
CA SER A 108 18.59 5.00 1.50
C SER A 108 17.25 4.71 2.16
N SER A 109 17.16 3.57 2.85
CA SER A 109 16.04 3.25 3.74
C SER A 109 16.12 4.05 5.05
N ALA A 110 17.29 4.58 5.41
CA ALA A 110 17.47 5.41 6.59
C ALA A 110 17.01 6.85 6.28
N ARG A 111 15.96 7.28 6.93
CA ARG A 111 15.44 8.64 6.81
C ARG A 111 16.17 9.55 7.79
N ALA A 112 16.76 10.65 7.31
CA ALA A 112 17.51 11.59 8.13
C ALA A 112 16.70 12.23 9.27
N ASN A 113 15.38 12.23 9.15
CA ASN A 113 14.47 12.74 10.17
C ASN A 113 14.00 11.68 11.18
N ILE A 114 14.50 10.44 11.09
CA ILE A 114 14.18 9.35 12.01
C ILE A 114 15.46 8.93 12.71
N ASN A 115 15.50 9.14 14.02
CA ASN A 115 16.59 8.64 14.86
C ASN A 115 16.22 7.25 15.38
N LEU A 116 17.06 6.27 15.07
CA LEU A 116 16.90 4.91 15.56
C LEU A 116 17.80 4.72 16.79
N THR A 117 17.20 4.33 17.90
CA THR A 117 17.92 4.01 19.14
C THR A 117 17.51 2.63 19.62
N VAL A 118 18.45 1.91 20.23
CA VAL A 118 18.20 0.61 20.84
C VAL A 118 18.49 0.72 22.33
N SER A 119 17.56 0.31 23.15
CA SER A 119 17.73 0.24 24.61
C SER A 119 17.28 -1.12 25.13
N TYR A 120 17.84 -1.52 26.26
CA TYR A 120 17.34 -2.68 26.98
C TYR A 120 16.03 -2.30 27.67
N ALA A 121 15.05 -3.17 27.56
CA ALA A 121 13.75 -3.02 28.23
C ALA A 121 13.53 -4.19 29.20
N SER A 122 12.74 -3.98 30.23
CA SER A 122 12.34 -5.02 31.17
C SER A 122 11.64 -6.20 30.47
N CYS A 123 11.83 -7.42 30.96
CA CYS A 123 11.09 -8.58 30.52
C CYS A 123 9.62 -8.54 30.98
N VAL A 124 9.28 -7.72 31.97
CA VAL A 124 7.94 -7.57 32.52
C VAL A 124 7.11 -6.63 31.63
N PRO A 125 5.96 -7.06 31.08
CA PRO A 125 5.19 -6.27 30.13
C PRO A 125 4.74 -4.90 30.68
N GLU A 126 4.33 -4.85 31.92
CA GLU A 126 3.84 -3.64 32.61
C GLU A 126 4.95 -2.59 32.75
N GLU A 127 6.14 -3.03 33.09
CA GLU A 127 7.32 -2.16 33.20
C GLU A 127 7.74 -1.61 31.82
N ARG A 128 7.70 -2.43 30.76
CA ARG A 128 7.95 -1.95 29.38
C ARG A 128 6.99 -0.85 28.96
N VAL A 129 5.72 -1.00 29.30
CA VAL A 129 4.73 0.04 29.00
C VAL A 129 5.04 1.33 29.77
N ALA A 130 5.40 1.21 31.06
CA ALA A 130 5.76 2.36 31.87
C ALA A 130 7.01 3.10 31.32
N GLU A 131 8.05 2.35 30.93
CA GLU A 131 9.25 2.89 30.29
C GLU A 131 8.92 3.60 28.96
N LEU A 132 8.10 3.00 28.11
CA LEU A 132 7.66 3.60 26.86
C LEU A 132 6.88 4.91 27.10
N VAL A 133 5.96 4.91 28.05
CA VAL A 133 5.20 6.10 28.41
C VAL A 133 6.12 7.21 28.92
N LYS A 134 7.14 6.86 29.72
CA LYS A 134 8.15 7.79 30.19
C LYS A 134 8.92 8.42 29.04
N LEU A 135 9.46 7.61 28.10
CA LEU A 135 10.16 8.08 26.91
C LEU A 135 9.30 9.01 26.05
N LEU A 136 8.04 8.69 25.89
CA LEU A 136 7.11 9.53 25.13
C LEU A 136 6.87 10.89 25.80
N LYS A 137 6.73 10.92 27.13
CA LYS A 137 6.54 12.16 27.91
C LYS A 137 7.78 13.04 27.94
N GLU A 138 8.95 12.45 28.02
CA GLU A 138 10.23 13.16 28.07
C GLU A 138 10.69 13.67 26.70
N SER A 139 10.12 13.15 25.62
CA SER A 139 10.47 13.59 24.26
C SER A 139 9.91 14.99 23.96
N PRO A 140 10.76 16.00 23.67
CA PRO A 140 10.31 17.36 23.38
C PRO A 140 9.35 17.47 22.20
N ARG A 141 9.40 16.49 21.28
CA ARG A 141 8.54 16.43 20.09
C ARG A 141 7.13 15.95 20.41
N PHE A 142 6.98 15.12 21.44
CA PHE A 142 5.67 14.64 21.90
C PHE A 142 5.05 15.55 22.95
N ALA A 143 5.84 16.21 23.77
CA ALA A 143 5.35 17.18 24.77
C ALA A 143 4.56 18.32 24.14
N LYS A 144 4.87 18.74 22.90
CA LYS A 144 4.13 19.79 22.16
C LYS A 144 2.89 19.28 21.41
N ARG A 145 2.68 17.97 21.29
CA ARG A 145 1.57 17.36 20.54
C ARG A 145 0.73 16.37 21.34
N SER A 146 1.00 16.18 22.61
CA SER A 146 0.23 15.27 23.45
C SER A 146 -1.09 15.89 23.89
N THR A 147 -2.02 15.94 22.96
CA THR A 147 -3.44 15.81 23.29
C THR A 147 -3.81 14.31 23.50
N ILE A 148 -2.84 13.49 23.88
CA ILE A 148 -3.06 12.14 24.37
C ILE A 148 -3.25 12.26 25.86
N GLY A 149 -4.45 12.64 26.29
CA GLY A 149 -4.69 12.78 27.72
C GLY A 149 -6.06 13.28 28.12
N THR A 150 -7.06 13.20 27.27
CA THR A 150 -8.43 13.15 27.78
C THR A 150 -8.80 11.69 27.98
N PRO A 151 -8.99 11.23 29.23
CA PRO A 151 -9.64 9.95 29.46
C PRO A 151 -10.99 10.01 28.75
N LEU A 152 -11.29 9.04 27.91
CA LEU A 152 -12.65 8.75 27.50
C LEU A 152 -13.43 8.50 28.80
N THR A 153 -14.08 9.53 29.32
CA THR A 153 -15.11 9.35 30.35
C THR A 153 -16.16 8.46 29.73
N ARG A 154 -16.17 7.21 30.15
CA ARG A 154 -17.32 6.33 29.93
C ARG A 154 -18.52 7.04 30.53
N GLY A 155 -19.38 7.59 29.69
CA GLY A 155 -20.69 8.01 30.09
C GLY A 155 -21.39 6.81 30.70
N ALA A 156 -21.63 6.86 31.97
CA ALA A 156 -22.59 6.01 32.66
C ALA A 156 -23.99 6.48 32.20
N THR A 157 -24.71 5.63 31.57
CA THR A 157 -26.16 5.30 31.81
C THR A 157 -26.49 4.11 30.96
#